data_e796f4ee9394d770b90a548885fb6016
#
_entry.id   e796f4ee9394d770b90a548885fb6016
#
_cell.length_a   1.000
_cell.length_b   1.000
_cell.length_c   1.000
_cell.angle_alpha   90.00
_cell.angle_beta   90.00
_cell.angle_gamma   90.00
#
_symmetry.space_group_name_H-M   'P 1'
#
loop_
_entity.id
_entity.type
_entity.pdbx_description
1 polymer ?
#
loop_
_entity_poly.entity_id
_entity_poly.type
_entity_poly.pdbx_seq_one_letter_code
_entity_poly.pdbx_strand_id
1 'polypeptide(L)'
;MPTPTRDYHHFLGWYTSPSGGTEVTTDTILTENTTVYAHWQIYTYTISYNANGGSGAPASQTKTHGVNLTLSTTKPTRTGYTFLGWSTSSTATSATYTAGGTFTQNANTTLYAVWKINTYTITYNANGGSVSPTTQTKNHGSTYGSMPTPTRANHKFLGWFTAINGGTQITSSSTVTGNITLYAHWQINAYTVTYNYSYNGGTSASATSASVAIGSAVNLNVTAN
;
A
#
# COMPACT_ATOMS: atom_id res chain seq x y z
N MET A 1 26.97 -22.32 49.69
CA MET A 1 27.71 -22.99 48.61
C MET A 1 28.23 -21.92 47.64
N PRO A 2 29.38 -22.11 46.99
CA PRO A 2 29.93 -21.14 46.06
C PRO A 2 29.00 -20.99 44.82
N THR A 3 28.98 -19.79 44.24
CA THR A 3 28.23 -19.53 43.00
C THR A 3 29.26 -19.46 41.87
N PRO A 4 29.40 -20.51 41.06
CA PRO A 4 30.33 -20.51 39.93
C PRO A 4 29.82 -19.64 38.79
N THR A 5 30.70 -19.28 37.86
CA THR A 5 30.40 -18.54 36.64
C THR A 5 30.69 -19.38 35.41
N ARG A 6 29.87 -19.23 34.38
CA ARG A 6 30.08 -19.78 33.04
C ARG A 6 29.58 -18.77 32.03
N ASP A 7 30.43 -18.41 31.07
CA ASP A 7 30.09 -17.43 30.05
C ASP A 7 28.77 -17.76 29.34
N TYR A 8 27.92 -16.75 29.22
CA TYR A 8 26.62 -16.85 28.56
C TYR A 8 25.65 -17.89 29.11
N HIS A 9 25.85 -18.30 30.41
CA HIS A 9 24.94 -19.21 31.09
C HIS A 9 24.48 -18.63 32.42
N HIS A 10 23.24 -18.93 32.79
CA HIS A 10 22.75 -18.80 34.15
C HIS A 10 23.12 -20.06 34.95
N PHE A 11 23.65 -19.88 36.14
CA PHE A 11 23.80 -20.97 37.10
C PHE A 11 22.40 -21.31 37.66
N LEU A 12 22.03 -22.60 37.53
CA LEU A 12 20.74 -23.11 38.01
C LEU A 12 20.81 -23.64 39.43
N GLY A 13 21.95 -24.16 39.85
CA GLY A 13 22.13 -24.79 41.17
C GLY A 13 23.17 -25.89 41.14
N TRP A 14 23.37 -26.46 42.32
CA TRP A 14 24.19 -27.64 42.53
C TRP A 14 23.30 -28.90 42.55
N TYR A 15 23.71 -29.98 41.87
CA TYR A 15 22.89 -31.19 41.71
C TYR A 15 23.72 -32.42 42.00
N THR A 16 23.09 -33.54 42.43
CA THR A 16 23.75 -34.81 42.75
C THR A 16 24.25 -35.57 41.51
N SER A 17 23.91 -35.13 40.29
CA SER A 17 24.33 -35.77 39.04
C SER A 17 24.63 -34.68 37.98
N PRO A 18 25.55 -34.93 37.00
CA PRO A 18 25.86 -34.00 35.93
C PRO A 18 24.68 -33.77 34.97
N SER A 19 23.69 -34.66 34.93
CA SER A 19 22.45 -34.56 34.15
C SER A 19 21.31 -35.10 34.99
N GLY A 20 20.28 -34.28 35.23
CA GLY A 20 19.19 -34.59 36.16
C GLY A 20 19.71 -34.58 37.60
N GLY A 21 19.29 -35.56 38.42
CA GLY A 21 19.60 -35.61 39.83
C GLY A 21 18.73 -34.70 40.68
N THR A 22 19.03 -34.64 41.98
CA THR A 22 18.32 -33.83 42.97
C THR A 22 19.15 -32.54 43.22
N GLU A 23 18.48 -31.40 43.28
CA GLU A 23 19.08 -30.11 43.65
C GLU A 23 19.59 -30.20 45.10
N VAL A 24 20.81 -29.76 45.33
CA VAL A 24 21.47 -29.69 46.65
C VAL A 24 21.43 -28.24 47.09
N THR A 25 20.58 -27.95 48.08
CA THR A 25 20.37 -26.62 48.68
C THR A 25 21.09 -26.50 50.04
N THR A 26 21.04 -25.35 50.66
CA THR A 26 21.53 -25.13 52.01
C THR A 26 20.87 -26.03 53.08
N ASP A 27 19.66 -26.53 52.79
CA ASP A 27 18.87 -27.36 53.72
C ASP A 27 19.06 -28.88 53.46
N THR A 28 19.87 -29.22 52.45
CA THR A 28 20.12 -30.63 52.10
C THR A 28 21.04 -31.28 53.16
N ILE A 29 20.57 -32.33 53.81
CA ILE A 29 21.33 -33.12 54.74
C ILE A 29 22.11 -34.19 53.99
N LEU A 30 23.46 -34.07 53.99
CA LEU A 30 24.35 -35.06 53.39
C LEU A 30 24.74 -36.10 54.45
N THR A 31 24.54 -37.35 54.14
CA THR A 31 24.90 -38.50 55.06
C THR A 31 26.17 -39.22 54.65
N GLU A 32 26.77 -38.82 53.50
CA GLU A 32 27.98 -39.42 52.95
C GLU A 32 28.80 -38.38 52.12
N ASN A 33 30.01 -38.75 51.74
CA ASN A 33 30.80 -37.92 50.82
C ASN A 33 30.10 -37.80 49.48
N THR A 34 29.71 -36.57 49.10
CA THR A 34 28.90 -36.34 47.90
C THR A 34 29.60 -35.37 46.97
N THR A 35 29.70 -35.74 45.68
CA THR A 35 30.11 -34.85 44.60
C THR A 35 28.89 -34.14 44.05
N VAL A 36 28.93 -32.83 43.95
CA VAL A 36 27.83 -32.02 43.38
C VAL A 36 28.26 -31.37 42.06
N TYR A 37 27.35 -31.26 41.15
CA TYR A 37 27.56 -30.80 39.78
C TYR A 37 26.80 -29.51 39.54
N ALA A 38 27.46 -28.50 38.97
CA ALA A 38 26.81 -27.25 38.57
C ALA A 38 25.95 -27.47 37.35
N HIS A 39 24.66 -27.11 37.43
CA HIS A 39 23.76 -27.08 36.29
C HIS A 39 23.67 -25.66 35.71
N TRP A 40 23.49 -25.59 34.38
CA TRP A 40 23.57 -24.35 33.62
C TRP A 40 22.47 -24.24 32.60
N GLN A 41 21.94 -23.04 32.45
CA GLN A 41 21.03 -22.69 31.35
C GLN A 41 21.70 -21.66 30.44
N ILE A 42 21.85 -21.97 29.16
CA ILE A 42 22.37 -21.05 28.16
C ILE A 42 21.46 -19.84 28.01
N TYR A 43 22.02 -18.66 27.78
CA TYR A 43 21.26 -17.44 27.57
C TYR A 43 20.37 -17.56 26.32
N THR A 44 19.15 -17.05 26.44
CA THR A 44 18.21 -16.91 25.35
C THR A 44 17.77 -15.49 25.22
N TYR A 45 17.38 -15.10 24.03
CA TYR A 45 16.92 -13.76 23.67
C TYR A 45 15.59 -13.85 22.97
N THR A 46 14.74 -12.85 23.22
CA THR A 46 13.43 -12.72 22.55
C THR A 46 13.57 -11.88 21.30
N ILE A 47 13.18 -12.43 20.16
CA ILE A 47 13.07 -11.72 18.90
C ILE A 47 11.58 -11.46 18.63
N SER A 48 11.18 -10.21 18.76
CA SER A 48 9.80 -9.75 18.58
C SER A 48 9.62 -9.15 17.20
N TYR A 49 8.39 -9.20 16.67
CA TYR A 49 8.05 -8.65 15.37
C TYR A 49 6.99 -7.56 15.50
N ASN A 50 7.20 -6.46 14.81
CA ASN A 50 6.27 -5.34 14.73
C ASN A 50 5.88 -5.10 13.27
N ALA A 51 4.59 -5.15 12.97
CA ALA A 51 4.08 -4.94 11.61
C ALA A 51 4.26 -3.50 11.09
N ASN A 52 4.67 -2.56 11.93
CA ASN A 52 5.04 -1.18 11.57
C ASN A 52 3.99 -0.49 10.69
N GLY A 53 2.77 -0.42 11.18
CA GLY A 53 1.61 0.15 10.47
C GLY A 53 0.88 -0.83 9.54
N GLY A 54 1.29 -2.11 9.52
CA GLY A 54 0.55 -3.22 8.92
C GLY A 54 -0.14 -4.08 9.99
N SER A 55 -0.53 -5.29 9.62
CA SER A 55 -1.16 -6.30 10.47
C SER A 55 -0.59 -7.70 10.21
N GLY A 56 -0.80 -8.64 11.14
CA GLY A 56 -0.35 -10.03 10.96
C GLY A 56 1.15 -10.22 11.15
N ALA A 57 1.79 -9.48 12.07
CA ALA A 57 3.17 -9.77 12.47
C ALA A 57 3.28 -11.17 13.08
N PRO A 58 4.40 -11.89 12.85
CA PRO A 58 4.64 -13.20 13.47
C PRO A 58 4.67 -13.10 15.00
N ALA A 59 4.43 -14.23 15.66
CA ALA A 59 4.73 -14.39 17.08
C ALA A 59 6.25 -14.28 17.33
N SER A 60 6.62 -13.88 18.55
CA SER A 60 8.01 -13.82 18.97
C SER A 60 8.69 -15.17 18.88
N GLN A 61 9.99 -15.19 18.61
CA GLN A 61 10.84 -16.37 18.57
C GLN A 61 11.94 -16.28 19.64
N THR A 62 12.39 -17.43 20.12
CA THR A 62 13.50 -17.53 21.06
C THR A 62 14.81 -17.81 20.30
N LYS A 63 15.81 -16.97 20.54
CA LYS A 63 17.17 -17.09 20.01
C LYS A 63 18.11 -17.60 21.11
N THR A 64 18.74 -18.74 20.93
CA THR A 64 19.76 -19.25 21.85
C THR A 64 21.10 -18.56 21.57
N HIS A 65 21.85 -18.21 22.63
CA HIS A 65 23.17 -17.60 22.48
C HIS A 65 24.09 -18.47 21.61
N GLY A 66 24.79 -17.83 20.66
CA GLY A 66 25.71 -18.49 19.74
C GLY A 66 25.06 -19.35 18.64
N VAL A 67 23.75 -19.62 18.68
CA VAL A 67 23.04 -20.43 17.67
C VAL A 67 22.28 -19.50 16.72
N ASN A 68 22.47 -19.61 15.42
CA ASN A 68 21.74 -18.82 14.44
C ASN A 68 20.23 -19.15 14.49
N LEU A 69 19.38 -18.10 14.40
CA LEU A 69 17.94 -18.26 14.34
C LEU A 69 17.45 -18.04 12.91
N THR A 70 16.66 -18.97 12.39
CA THR A 70 15.87 -18.73 11.16
C THR A 70 14.62 -17.93 11.54
N LEU A 71 14.50 -16.72 10.98
CA LEU A 71 13.38 -15.85 11.21
C LEU A 71 12.08 -16.44 10.63
N SER A 72 10.94 -16.04 11.16
CA SER A 72 9.63 -16.45 10.65
C SER A 72 9.48 -16.15 9.17
N THR A 73 8.88 -17.07 8.43
CA THR A 73 8.50 -16.88 7.01
C THR A 73 7.20 -16.11 6.83
N THR A 74 6.43 -15.92 7.90
CA THR A 74 5.17 -15.16 7.89
C THR A 74 5.46 -13.69 7.56
N LYS A 75 4.73 -13.17 6.59
CA LYS A 75 4.83 -11.78 6.14
C LYS A 75 3.59 -11.01 6.60
N PRO A 76 3.74 -9.87 7.27
CA PRO A 76 2.61 -9.00 7.58
C PRO A 76 2.04 -8.39 6.30
N THR A 77 0.84 -7.82 6.39
CA THR A 77 0.15 -7.15 5.29
C THR A 77 -0.10 -5.68 5.62
N ARG A 78 -0.08 -4.82 4.59
CA ARG A 78 -0.44 -3.42 4.69
C ARG A 78 -1.05 -2.96 3.38
N THR A 79 -2.30 -2.46 3.43
CA THR A 79 -3.03 -2.01 2.23
C THR A 79 -2.22 -0.93 1.49
N GLY A 80 -2.03 -1.13 0.20
CA GLY A 80 -1.28 -0.20 -0.65
C GLY A 80 0.23 -0.24 -0.50
N TYR A 81 0.78 -1.24 0.20
CA TYR A 81 2.21 -1.39 0.38
C TYR A 81 2.68 -2.82 0.08
N THR A 82 3.92 -2.94 -0.32
CA THR A 82 4.63 -4.21 -0.49
C THR A 82 5.62 -4.38 0.65
N PHE A 83 5.56 -5.53 1.32
CA PHE A 83 6.53 -5.91 2.36
C PHE A 83 7.89 -6.21 1.74
N LEU A 84 8.94 -5.54 2.24
CA LEU A 84 10.32 -5.73 1.77
C LEU A 84 11.14 -6.67 2.66
N GLY A 85 10.77 -6.77 3.94
CA GLY A 85 11.51 -7.53 4.94
C GLY A 85 11.50 -6.84 6.29
N TRP A 86 12.47 -7.14 7.13
CA TRP A 86 12.57 -6.70 8.51
C TRP A 86 13.80 -5.81 8.73
N SER A 87 13.71 -4.88 9.67
CA SER A 87 14.81 -4.04 10.16
C SER A 87 14.71 -3.83 11.66
N THR A 88 15.83 -3.55 12.32
CA THR A 88 15.85 -3.14 13.73
C THR A 88 15.40 -1.68 13.93
N SER A 89 15.26 -0.90 12.88
CA SER A 89 14.73 0.48 12.92
C SER A 89 13.32 0.54 12.34
N SER A 90 12.39 1.18 13.06
CA SER A 90 11.01 1.42 12.61
C SER A 90 10.91 2.41 11.45
N THR A 91 11.95 3.20 11.20
CA THR A 91 12.01 4.22 10.12
C THR A 91 12.85 3.77 8.92
N ALA A 92 13.31 2.51 8.91
CA ALA A 92 14.12 1.99 7.82
C ALA A 92 13.36 1.99 6.48
N THR A 93 14.04 2.38 5.41
CA THR A 93 13.53 2.36 4.03
C THR A 93 14.00 1.13 3.24
N SER A 94 14.96 0.38 3.79
CA SER A 94 15.47 -0.88 3.24
C SER A 94 15.49 -1.96 4.33
N ALA A 95 15.22 -3.21 3.93
CA ALA A 95 15.22 -4.34 4.84
C ALA A 95 16.65 -4.84 5.10
N THR A 96 16.95 -5.15 6.37
CA THR A 96 18.20 -5.81 6.78
C THR A 96 18.06 -7.32 6.73
N TYR A 97 16.85 -7.83 7.04
CA TYR A 97 16.56 -9.26 7.06
C TYR A 97 15.35 -9.57 6.18
N THR A 98 15.40 -10.69 5.48
CA THR A 98 14.25 -11.25 4.77
C THR A 98 13.38 -12.09 5.70
N ALA A 99 12.12 -12.31 5.36
CA ALA A 99 11.31 -13.36 5.98
C ALA A 99 11.99 -14.73 5.71
N GLY A 100 12.16 -15.55 6.75
CA GLY A 100 12.93 -16.80 6.68
C GLY A 100 14.46 -16.62 6.67
N GLY A 101 14.96 -15.39 6.73
CA GLY A 101 16.39 -15.10 6.76
C GLY A 101 17.06 -15.47 8.09
N THR A 102 18.38 -15.42 8.12
CA THR A 102 19.19 -15.76 9.29
C THR A 102 19.41 -14.55 10.18
N PHE A 103 19.15 -14.70 11.47
CA PHE A 103 19.43 -13.73 12.52
C PHE A 103 20.53 -14.25 13.45
N THR A 104 21.61 -13.47 13.63
CA THR A 104 22.82 -13.90 14.35
C THR A 104 23.04 -13.17 15.67
N GLN A 105 22.43 -12.01 15.88
CA GLN A 105 22.69 -11.15 17.05
C GLN A 105 22.24 -11.81 18.36
N ASN A 106 23.05 -11.72 19.40
CA ASN A 106 22.79 -12.26 20.73
C ASN A 106 22.24 -11.18 21.66
N ALA A 107 21.05 -10.66 21.35
CA ALA A 107 20.36 -9.64 22.12
C ALA A 107 18.85 -9.71 21.90
N ASN A 108 18.06 -9.31 22.90
CA ASN A 108 16.64 -9.04 22.73
C ASN A 108 16.44 -7.98 21.65
N THR A 109 15.65 -8.29 20.63
CA THR A 109 15.53 -7.43 19.45
C THR A 109 14.07 -7.35 18.99
N THR A 110 13.62 -6.15 18.63
CA THR A 110 12.36 -5.96 17.91
C THR A 110 12.69 -5.72 16.44
N LEU A 111 12.09 -6.52 15.57
CA LEU A 111 12.16 -6.40 14.12
C LEU A 111 10.90 -5.71 13.58
N TYR A 112 11.09 -4.60 12.90
CA TYR A 112 10.02 -3.80 12.31
C TYR A 112 9.88 -4.13 10.82
N ALA A 113 8.65 -4.31 10.36
CA ALA A 113 8.37 -4.48 8.94
C ALA A 113 8.78 -3.23 8.15
N VAL A 114 9.48 -3.47 7.05
CA VAL A 114 9.87 -2.43 6.07
C VAL A 114 8.93 -2.50 4.89
N TRP A 115 8.37 -1.34 4.51
CA TRP A 115 7.34 -1.23 3.51
C TRP A 115 7.75 -0.35 2.34
N LYS A 116 7.37 -0.76 1.12
CA LYS A 116 7.41 0.09 -0.07
C LYS A 116 5.98 0.42 -0.48
N ILE A 117 5.67 1.71 -0.65
CA ILE A 117 4.36 2.12 -1.17
C ILE A 117 4.20 1.63 -2.62
N ASN A 118 3.01 1.10 -2.94
CA ASN A 118 2.70 0.66 -4.30
C ASN A 118 2.43 1.87 -5.19
N THR A 119 2.86 1.77 -6.43
CA THR A 119 2.61 2.77 -7.47
C THR A 119 1.69 2.19 -8.53
N TYR A 120 0.81 3.02 -9.08
CA TYR A 120 -0.16 2.64 -10.10
C TYR A 120 -0.06 3.52 -11.32
N THR A 121 -0.32 2.92 -12.48
CA THR A 121 -0.37 3.61 -13.76
C THR A 121 -1.81 4.02 -14.05
N ILE A 122 -2.01 5.31 -14.29
CA ILE A 122 -3.24 5.89 -14.79
C ILE A 122 -3.07 6.08 -16.29
N THR A 123 -3.90 5.46 -17.10
CA THR A 123 -3.90 5.59 -18.56
C THR A 123 -5.04 6.51 -18.98
N TYR A 124 -4.77 7.47 -19.83
CA TYR A 124 -5.73 8.44 -20.36
C TYR A 124 -6.08 8.08 -21.81
N ASN A 125 -7.33 7.68 -22.04
CA ASN A 125 -7.89 7.42 -23.37
C ASN A 125 -8.73 8.61 -23.80
N ALA A 126 -8.28 9.35 -24.81
CA ALA A 126 -8.96 10.53 -25.27
C ALA A 126 -10.31 10.26 -25.98
N ASN A 127 -10.71 9.01 -26.18
CA ASN A 127 -12.02 8.58 -26.72
C ASN A 127 -12.41 9.37 -27.99
N GLY A 128 -11.59 9.26 -29.02
CA GLY A 128 -11.76 9.97 -30.30
C GLY A 128 -11.17 11.36 -30.38
N GLY A 129 -10.43 11.79 -29.35
CA GLY A 129 -9.62 13.00 -29.32
C GLY A 129 -8.13 12.70 -29.23
N SER A 130 -7.35 13.67 -28.75
CA SER A 130 -5.92 13.58 -28.49
C SER A 130 -5.62 14.04 -27.07
N VAL A 131 -4.65 13.39 -26.41
CA VAL A 131 -4.18 13.74 -25.07
C VAL A 131 -2.69 13.52 -24.90
N SER A 132 -2.03 14.39 -24.18
CA SER A 132 -0.62 14.24 -23.76
C SER A 132 -0.45 14.81 -22.35
N PRO A 133 0.21 14.06 -21.42
CA PRO A 133 0.68 12.68 -21.57
C PRO A 133 -0.48 11.67 -21.60
N THR A 134 -0.24 10.47 -22.14
CA THR A 134 -1.21 9.38 -22.18
C THR A 134 -1.22 8.53 -20.91
N THR A 135 -0.19 8.67 -20.06
CA THR A 135 -0.07 7.92 -18.80
C THR A 135 0.50 8.79 -17.69
N GLN A 136 0.20 8.46 -16.47
CA GLN A 136 0.75 9.09 -15.26
C GLN A 136 0.93 8.02 -14.17
N THR A 137 2.02 8.07 -13.41
CA THR A 137 2.24 7.16 -12.27
C THR A 137 1.93 7.88 -10.97
N LYS A 138 1.19 7.20 -10.07
CA LYS A 138 0.78 7.73 -8.77
C LYS A 138 0.96 6.69 -7.67
N ASN A 139 1.23 7.14 -6.45
CA ASN A 139 1.29 6.30 -5.27
C ASN A 139 -0.13 5.90 -4.81
N HIS A 140 -0.25 4.72 -4.22
CA HIS A 140 -1.47 4.31 -3.53
C HIS A 140 -1.89 5.36 -2.50
N GLY A 141 -3.18 5.66 -2.45
CA GLY A 141 -3.76 6.62 -1.50
C GLY A 141 -3.50 8.10 -1.81
N SER A 142 -2.69 8.43 -2.83
CA SER A 142 -2.56 9.81 -3.29
C SER A 142 -3.79 10.24 -4.09
N THR A 143 -3.98 11.55 -4.24
CA THR A 143 -4.99 12.09 -5.17
C THR A 143 -4.48 12.02 -6.60
N TYR A 144 -5.40 12.04 -7.58
CA TYR A 144 -5.03 12.16 -9.00
C TYR A 144 -4.30 13.48 -9.28
N GLY A 145 -4.66 14.57 -8.57
CA GLY A 145 -4.07 15.89 -8.76
C GLY A 145 -4.34 16.45 -10.16
N SER A 146 -3.35 17.13 -10.76
CA SER A 146 -3.50 17.64 -12.12
C SER A 146 -3.54 16.48 -13.12
N MET A 147 -4.61 16.42 -13.91
CA MET A 147 -4.83 15.49 -15.01
C MET A 147 -4.68 16.22 -16.36
N PRO A 148 -4.22 15.57 -17.43
CA PRO A 148 -4.11 16.22 -18.74
C PRO A 148 -5.48 16.58 -19.27
N THR A 149 -5.56 17.69 -20.02
CA THR A 149 -6.78 18.12 -20.73
C THR A 149 -6.70 17.65 -22.17
N PRO A 150 -7.56 16.73 -22.61
CA PRO A 150 -7.59 16.27 -23.98
C PRO A 150 -8.26 17.30 -24.91
N THR A 151 -8.04 17.15 -26.21
CA THR A 151 -8.69 17.95 -27.23
C THR A 151 -9.39 17.06 -28.25
N ARG A 152 -10.55 17.55 -28.76
CA ARG A 152 -11.30 16.93 -29.84
C ARG A 152 -12.01 18.02 -30.64
N ALA A 153 -11.83 18.00 -31.96
CA ALA A 153 -12.46 19.00 -32.82
C ALA A 153 -13.98 19.03 -32.62
N ASN A 154 -14.54 20.23 -32.51
CA ASN A 154 -15.99 20.47 -32.37
C ASN A 154 -16.65 19.85 -31.10
N HIS A 155 -15.83 19.52 -30.08
CA HIS A 155 -16.35 18.97 -28.84
C HIS A 155 -15.79 19.71 -27.63
N LYS A 156 -16.62 19.82 -26.60
CA LYS A 156 -16.25 20.28 -25.26
C LYS A 156 -15.90 19.07 -24.40
N PHE A 157 -14.77 19.11 -23.72
CA PHE A 157 -14.39 18.10 -22.74
C PHE A 157 -15.27 18.21 -21.48
N LEU A 158 -15.86 17.10 -21.04
CA LEU A 158 -16.72 17.03 -19.86
C LEU A 158 -16.00 16.50 -18.63
N GLY A 159 -14.92 15.72 -18.82
CA GLY A 159 -14.17 15.14 -17.73
C GLY A 159 -13.65 13.75 -18.04
N TRP A 160 -12.90 13.21 -17.10
CA TRP A 160 -12.37 11.84 -17.13
C TRP A 160 -13.31 10.88 -16.39
N PHE A 161 -13.62 9.72 -16.99
CA PHE A 161 -14.56 8.74 -16.45
C PHE A 161 -13.97 7.34 -16.46
N THR A 162 -14.49 6.45 -15.60
CA THR A 162 -14.01 5.07 -15.45
C THR A 162 -14.45 4.14 -16.59
N ALA A 163 -15.35 4.58 -17.47
CA ALA A 163 -15.84 3.81 -18.63
C ALA A 163 -16.03 4.71 -19.86
N ILE A 164 -16.03 4.12 -21.05
CA ILE A 164 -16.26 4.83 -22.34
C ILE A 164 -17.62 5.54 -22.36
N ASN A 165 -18.66 4.83 -21.87
CA ASN A 165 -20.01 5.35 -21.74
C ASN A 165 -20.45 5.20 -20.28
N GLY A 166 -20.98 6.26 -19.68
CA GLY A 166 -21.33 6.28 -18.26
C GLY A 166 -20.09 6.19 -17.36
N GLY A 167 -20.15 5.36 -16.33
CA GLY A 167 -19.08 5.24 -15.35
C GLY A 167 -19.06 6.39 -14.35
N THR A 168 -18.07 6.38 -13.46
CA THR A 168 -17.88 7.40 -12.42
C THR A 168 -16.87 8.45 -12.89
N GLN A 169 -17.21 9.72 -12.71
CA GLN A 169 -16.27 10.80 -13.00
C GLN A 169 -15.14 10.81 -11.97
N ILE A 170 -13.92 10.89 -12.46
CA ILE A 170 -12.70 11.05 -11.65
C ILE A 170 -12.28 12.50 -11.68
N THR A 171 -12.07 13.06 -10.49
CA THR A 171 -11.63 14.45 -10.30
C THR A 171 -10.20 14.48 -9.74
N SER A 172 -9.62 15.68 -9.70
CA SER A 172 -8.29 15.89 -9.10
C SER A 172 -8.20 15.44 -7.63
N SER A 173 -9.32 15.45 -6.89
CA SER A 173 -9.41 15.04 -5.48
C SER A 173 -9.73 13.56 -5.27
N SER A 174 -10.08 12.82 -6.33
CA SER A 174 -10.31 11.38 -6.25
C SER A 174 -9.04 10.65 -5.81
N THR A 175 -9.18 9.54 -5.09
CA THR A 175 -8.06 8.77 -4.53
C THR A 175 -7.64 7.62 -5.45
N VAL A 176 -6.33 7.45 -5.64
CA VAL A 176 -5.74 6.36 -6.44
C VAL A 176 -5.65 5.08 -5.60
N THR A 177 -6.30 4.01 -6.05
CA THR A 177 -6.31 2.71 -5.36
C THR A 177 -5.80 1.54 -6.21
N GLY A 178 -5.57 1.77 -7.51
CA GLY A 178 -5.13 0.73 -8.46
C GLY A 178 -4.77 1.30 -9.83
N ASN A 179 -4.30 0.43 -10.72
CA ASN A 179 -4.15 0.74 -12.14
C ASN A 179 -5.53 0.98 -12.75
N ILE A 180 -5.66 2.01 -13.60
CA ILE A 180 -6.94 2.35 -14.22
C ILE A 180 -6.71 2.98 -15.60
N THR A 181 -7.68 2.75 -16.51
CA THR A 181 -7.83 3.55 -17.72
C THR A 181 -8.99 4.51 -17.55
N LEU A 182 -8.76 5.79 -17.77
CA LEU A 182 -9.77 6.85 -17.75
C LEU A 182 -10.10 7.26 -19.19
N TYR A 183 -11.36 7.45 -19.45
CA TYR A 183 -11.90 7.80 -20.76
C TYR A 183 -12.43 9.22 -20.77
N ALA A 184 -12.04 10.01 -21.76
CA ALA A 184 -12.58 11.34 -21.97
C ALA A 184 -14.06 11.26 -22.39
N HIS A 185 -14.92 12.01 -21.72
CA HIS A 185 -16.29 12.23 -22.20
C HIS A 185 -16.39 13.59 -22.88
N TRP A 186 -17.23 13.62 -23.90
CA TRP A 186 -17.34 14.75 -24.79
C TRP A 186 -18.79 15.18 -25.00
N GLN A 187 -19.00 16.49 -25.12
CA GLN A 187 -20.22 17.10 -25.60
C GLN A 187 -19.93 17.74 -26.97
N ILE A 188 -20.71 17.41 -27.99
CA ILE A 188 -20.60 18.07 -29.28
C ILE A 188 -20.99 19.56 -29.11
N ASN A 189 -20.22 20.44 -29.73
CA ASN A 189 -20.55 21.85 -29.74
C ASN A 189 -21.78 22.08 -30.58
N ALA A 190 -22.64 23.01 -30.16
CA ALA A 190 -23.85 23.41 -30.87
C ALA A 190 -23.79 24.91 -31.10
N TYR A 191 -24.40 25.34 -32.21
CA TYR A 191 -24.59 26.75 -32.56
C TYR A 191 -26.08 27.10 -32.50
N THR A 192 -26.38 28.38 -32.20
CA THR A 192 -27.71 28.90 -32.25
C THR A 192 -27.95 29.49 -33.62
N VAL A 193 -28.97 29.04 -34.30
CA VAL A 193 -29.44 29.65 -35.55
C VAL A 193 -30.62 30.55 -35.20
N THR A 194 -30.48 31.86 -35.43
CA THR A 194 -31.53 32.83 -35.22
C THR A 194 -32.15 33.18 -36.56
N TYR A 195 -33.46 33.03 -36.66
CA TYR A 195 -34.22 33.39 -37.85
C TYR A 195 -34.64 34.85 -37.76
N ASN A 196 -34.28 35.67 -38.74
CA ASN A 196 -34.67 37.04 -38.79
C ASN A 196 -35.68 37.24 -39.95
N TYR A 197 -36.95 37.47 -39.61
CA TYR A 197 -38.06 37.63 -40.58
C TYR A 197 -38.29 39.06 -41.00
N SER A 198 -37.61 40.05 -40.40
CA SER A 198 -37.84 41.48 -40.64
C SER A 198 -37.09 42.01 -41.86
N TYR A 199 -36.36 41.19 -42.61
CA TYR A 199 -35.66 41.59 -43.84
C TYR A 199 -36.64 41.60 -45.01
N ASN A 200 -36.77 42.72 -45.73
CA ASN A 200 -37.69 42.98 -46.85
C ASN A 200 -39.19 43.08 -46.50
N GLY A 201 -39.58 43.61 -45.35
CA GLY A 201 -40.97 44.03 -45.07
C GLY A 201 -41.94 42.93 -44.67
N GLY A 202 -41.41 41.71 -44.35
CA GLY A 202 -42.23 40.65 -43.76
C GLY A 202 -42.71 41.03 -42.35
N THR A 203 -43.99 40.86 -42.05
CA THR A 203 -44.56 41.07 -40.72
C THR A 203 -44.10 39.93 -39.80
N SER A 204 -43.58 40.31 -38.65
CA SER A 204 -42.93 39.44 -37.68
C SER A 204 -43.84 38.35 -37.12
N ALA A 205 -43.51 37.11 -37.43
CA ALA A 205 -43.69 36.00 -36.48
C ALA A 205 -42.51 36.00 -35.53
N SER A 206 -42.71 35.59 -34.26
CA SER A 206 -41.67 35.58 -33.23
C SER A 206 -40.39 34.87 -33.73
N ALA A 207 -39.23 35.53 -33.59
CA ALA A 207 -37.96 34.94 -33.90
C ALA A 207 -37.76 33.68 -33.03
N THR A 208 -37.71 32.51 -33.63
CA THR A 208 -37.39 31.27 -32.95
C THR A 208 -35.92 30.94 -33.19
N SER A 209 -35.19 30.69 -32.12
CA SER A 209 -33.80 30.19 -32.21
C SER A 209 -33.79 28.67 -32.03
N ALA A 210 -33.01 27.96 -32.81
CA ALA A 210 -32.76 26.54 -32.65
C ALA A 210 -31.28 26.27 -32.34
N SER A 211 -31.02 25.39 -31.39
CA SER A 211 -29.65 24.91 -31.14
C SER A 211 -29.37 23.75 -32.10
N VAL A 212 -28.32 23.90 -32.93
CA VAL A 212 -27.95 22.93 -33.98
C VAL A 212 -26.54 22.45 -33.74
N ALA A 213 -26.37 21.12 -33.61
CA ALA A 213 -25.04 20.51 -33.49
C ALA A 213 -24.23 20.71 -34.78
N ILE A 214 -22.93 20.92 -34.66
CA ILE A 214 -22.03 21.03 -35.80
C ILE A 214 -22.17 19.79 -36.71
N GLY A 215 -22.33 20.02 -38.02
CA GLY A 215 -22.50 18.99 -39.04
C GLY A 215 -23.91 18.43 -39.16
N SER A 216 -24.87 18.92 -38.39
CA SER A 216 -26.27 18.58 -38.55
C SER A 216 -26.96 19.51 -39.55
N ALA A 217 -27.90 18.99 -40.36
CA ALA A 217 -28.73 19.80 -41.26
C ALA A 217 -29.71 20.67 -40.43
N VAL A 218 -29.89 21.91 -40.85
CA VAL A 218 -30.93 22.78 -40.29
C VAL A 218 -32.22 22.49 -41.04
N ASN A 219 -33.18 21.84 -40.38
CA ASN A 219 -34.52 21.68 -40.96
C ASN A 219 -35.31 22.98 -40.87
N LEU A 220 -35.45 23.67 -42.00
CA LEU A 220 -36.30 24.81 -42.15
C LEU A 220 -37.70 24.31 -42.49
N ASN A 221 -38.55 24.07 -41.49
CA ASN A 221 -39.99 23.86 -41.74
C ASN A 221 -40.64 25.24 -42.09
N VAL A 222 -40.59 25.59 -43.36
CA VAL A 222 -41.29 26.74 -43.87
C VAL A 222 -42.72 26.26 -44.25
N THR A 223 -43.70 26.44 -43.40
CA THR A 223 -45.12 26.38 -43.79
C THR A 223 -45.43 27.68 -44.50
N ALA A 224 -45.53 27.66 -45.83
CA ALA A 224 -46.12 28.74 -46.59
C ALA A 224 -47.62 28.77 -46.28
N ASN A 225 -48.13 29.88 -45.76
CA ASN A 225 -49.53 30.21 -45.75
C ASN A 225 -49.89 30.87 -47.07
#